data_c0bc7a8784714224d675e2440d28d282
#
_entry.id   c0bc7a8784714224d675e2440d28d282
#
_cell.length_a   1.000
_cell.length_b   1.000
_cell.length_c   1.000
_cell.angle_alpha   90.00
_cell.angle_beta   90.00
_cell.angle_gamma   90.00
#
_symmetry.space_group_name_H-M   'P 1'
#
loop_
_entity.id
_entity.type
_entity.pdbx_description
1 polymer ?
#
loop_
_entity_poly.entity_id
_entity_poly.type
_entity_poly.pdbx_seq_one_letter_code
_entity_poly.pdbx_strand_id
1 'polypeptide(L)'
;MPSFLQEHCLQLSRVIPPNICEEIIQIGKDTYTEYGQIGGSEEGIEDHYTRKSGVAWLDRDAKLSDGLTIFDHITPHVRQVNEEFFKFDLSFHETYQFTTYKYDPDRKEHYSWHCDGHHTPYTEEECKNDPLINERLNTYRKLSYSVNLSHPDEYEGGHFEWTDPFGLNPQTMTPDNITYRAEQKAREQGSIIVFPSFVYHQV
;
A
#
# COMPACT_ATOMS: atom_id res chain seq x y z
N MET A 1 -8.87 22.14 -15.45
CA MET A 1 -9.69 21.20 -14.67
C MET A 1 -8.70 20.20 -14.08
N PRO A 2 -8.76 19.87 -12.79
CA PRO A 2 -7.97 18.75 -12.27
C PRO A 2 -8.35 17.50 -13.07
N SER A 3 -7.40 16.62 -13.35
CA SER A 3 -7.71 15.39 -14.04
C SER A 3 -8.54 14.49 -13.11
N PHE A 4 -9.38 13.64 -13.68
CA PHE A 4 -10.18 12.64 -12.96
C PHE A 4 -9.35 11.87 -11.92
N LEU A 5 -8.09 11.56 -12.21
CA LEU A 5 -7.21 10.79 -11.32
C LEU A 5 -6.59 11.61 -10.19
N GLN A 6 -6.42 12.90 -10.35
CA GLN A 6 -5.94 13.78 -9.28
C GLN A 6 -6.94 13.82 -8.11
N GLU A 7 -8.23 13.63 -8.42
CA GLU A 7 -9.31 13.55 -7.44
C GLU A 7 -9.50 12.13 -6.85
N HIS A 8 -8.80 11.12 -7.38
CA HIS A 8 -8.98 9.72 -6.99
C HIS A 8 -7.84 9.14 -6.15
N CYS A 9 -6.79 9.90 -5.87
CA CYS A 9 -5.80 9.58 -4.84
C CYS A 9 -6.00 10.53 -3.66
N LEU A 10 -6.81 10.11 -2.69
CA LEU A 10 -7.20 10.93 -1.56
C LEU A 10 -6.17 10.86 -0.44
N GLN A 11 -5.85 12.01 0.14
CA GLN A 11 -4.79 12.15 1.12
C GLN A 11 -5.37 12.67 2.44
N LEU A 12 -5.28 11.86 3.48
CA LEU A 12 -5.63 12.20 4.85
C LEU A 12 -4.35 12.50 5.63
N SER A 13 -4.23 13.70 6.19
CA SER A 13 -3.02 14.11 6.91
C SER A 13 -3.15 13.83 8.40
N ARG A 14 -2.15 13.14 9.01
CA ARG A 14 -1.99 12.94 10.45
C ARG A 14 -3.21 12.34 11.15
N VAL A 15 -3.88 11.39 10.50
CA VAL A 15 -5.09 10.77 11.08
C VAL A 15 -4.76 9.63 12.04
N ILE A 16 -3.55 9.08 11.96
CA ILE A 16 -3.04 8.10 12.92
C ILE A 16 -2.11 8.81 13.92
N PRO A 17 -2.32 8.67 15.24
CA PRO A 17 -1.47 9.30 16.23
C PRO A 17 0.00 8.86 16.14
N PRO A 18 0.98 9.75 16.39
CA PRO A 18 2.39 9.40 16.31
C PRO A 18 2.81 8.22 17.18
N ASN A 19 2.34 8.13 18.42
CA ASN A 19 2.65 7.00 19.29
C ASN A 19 2.15 5.67 18.74
N ILE A 20 1.02 5.65 18.03
CA ILE A 20 0.49 4.44 17.36
C ILE A 20 1.37 4.10 16.15
N CYS A 21 1.82 5.09 15.39
CA CYS A 21 2.79 4.87 14.31
C CYS A 21 4.07 4.22 14.82
N GLU A 22 4.61 4.70 15.93
CA GLU A 22 5.82 4.17 16.58
C GLU A 22 5.64 2.71 17.04
N GLU A 23 4.50 2.38 17.63
CA GLU A 23 4.18 1.01 18.03
C GLU A 23 4.08 0.08 16.82
N ILE A 24 3.43 0.53 15.73
CA ILE A 24 3.34 -0.23 14.47
C ILE A 24 4.74 -0.45 13.88
N ILE A 25 5.60 0.58 13.88
CA ILE A 25 6.98 0.47 13.43
C ILE A 25 7.74 -0.59 14.25
N GLN A 26 7.58 -0.58 15.57
CA GLN A 26 8.25 -1.55 16.43
C GLN A 26 7.79 -2.98 16.15
N ILE A 27 6.47 -3.21 16.06
CA ILE A 27 5.90 -4.51 15.69
C ILE A 27 6.43 -4.98 14.32
N GLY A 28 6.45 -4.08 13.32
CA GLY A 28 6.95 -4.40 11.99
C GLY A 28 8.44 -4.77 11.98
N LYS A 29 9.25 -4.08 12.80
CA LYS A 29 10.69 -4.40 12.96
C LYS A 29 10.95 -5.72 13.68
N ASP A 30 10.11 -6.07 14.62
CA ASP A 30 10.22 -7.31 15.42
C ASP A 30 9.67 -8.53 14.65
N THR A 31 8.85 -8.29 13.63
CA THR A 31 8.33 -9.34 12.76
C THR A 31 9.39 -9.75 11.73
N TYR A 32 9.39 -11.04 11.35
CA TYR A 32 10.29 -11.52 10.31
C TYR A 32 10.15 -10.69 9.03
N THR A 33 11.27 -10.14 8.56
CA THR A 33 11.31 -9.31 7.35
C THR A 33 11.97 -10.08 6.22
N GLU A 34 11.27 -10.21 5.11
CA GLU A 34 11.75 -10.79 3.85
C GLU A 34 11.85 -9.69 2.78
N TYR A 35 12.53 -9.96 1.69
CA TYR A 35 12.49 -9.07 0.54
C TYR A 35 11.12 -9.11 -0.13
N GLY A 36 10.61 -7.95 -0.55
CA GLY A 36 9.33 -7.84 -1.24
C GLY A 36 9.36 -8.62 -2.55
N GLN A 37 8.40 -9.52 -2.72
CA GLN A 37 8.23 -10.36 -3.90
C GLN A 37 7.18 -9.77 -4.85
N ILE A 38 7.25 -10.13 -6.14
CA ILE A 38 6.31 -9.72 -7.16
C ILE A 38 5.63 -10.96 -7.73
N GLY A 39 4.29 -10.88 -7.88
CA GLY A 39 3.48 -11.92 -8.50
C GLY A 39 2.97 -12.99 -7.53
N GLY A 40 1.86 -13.62 -7.91
CA GLY A 40 1.12 -14.60 -7.13
C GLY A 40 1.59 -16.05 -7.32
N SER A 41 2.87 -16.32 -7.62
CA SER A 41 3.40 -17.69 -7.72
C SER A 41 3.89 -18.18 -6.35
N GLU A 42 3.80 -19.49 -6.08
CA GLU A 42 4.31 -20.13 -4.84
C GLU A 42 5.82 -19.86 -4.63
N GLU A 43 6.55 -19.55 -5.70
CA GLU A 43 7.92 -19.09 -5.72
C GLU A 43 7.92 -17.63 -6.19
N GLY A 44 7.56 -16.69 -5.32
CA GLY A 44 7.61 -15.26 -5.65
C GLY A 44 8.97 -14.90 -6.26
N ILE A 45 8.97 -14.21 -7.39
CA ILE A 45 10.18 -13.80 -8.07
C ILE A 45 10.74 -12.60 -7.33
N GLU A 46 11.96 -12.71 -6.79
CA GLU A 46 12.73 -11.54 -6.36
C GLU A 46 13.19 -10.79 -7.61
N ASP A 47 12.39 -9.83 -8.04
CA ASP A 47 12.75 -8.91 -9.11
C ASP A 47 13.18 -7.56 -8.55
N HIS A 48 14.47 -7.44 -8.28
CA HIS A 48 15.08 -6.20 -7.77
C HIS A 48 15.00 -5.01 -8.74
N TYR A 49 14.55 -5.20 -9.97
CA TYR A 49 14.29 -4.12 -10.91
C TYR A 49 12.92 -3.49 -10.68
N THR A 50 11.93 -4.30 -10.32
CA THR A 50 10.57 -3.82 -10.08
C THR A 50 10.34 -3.46 -8.62
N ARG A 51 10.85 -4.28 -7.68
CA ARG A 51 10.69 -4.02 -6.25
C ARG A 51 11.96 -4.36 -5.47
N LYS A 52 12.37 -3.41 -4.63
CA LYS A 52 13.41 -3.60 -3.64
C LYS A 52 12.97 -2.95 -2.34
N SER A 53 12.53 -3.74 -1.40
CA SER A 53 12.03 -3.30 -0.09
C SER A 53 12.04 -4.46 0.90
N GLY A 54 12.17 -4.17 2.17
CA GLY A 54 11.87 -5.16 3.22
C GLY A 54 10.37 -5.25 3.46
N VAL A 55 9.85 -6.46 3.70
CA VAL A 55 8.43 -6.71 3.91
C VAL A 55 8.22 -7.60 5.13
N ALA A 56 7.24 -7.24 5.95
CA ALA A 56 6.72 -8.06 7.04
C ALA A 56 5.19 -8.06 7.00
N TRP A 57 4.59 -9.22 7.25
CA TRP A 57 3.14 -9.35 7.37
C TRP A 57 2.74 -9.23 8.84
N LEU A 58 1.90 -8.24 9.15
CA LEU A 58 1.52 -7.94 10.53
C LEU A 58 0.34 -8.81 10.96
N ASP A 59 0.40 -9.30 12.21
CA ASP A 59 -0.71 -10.03 12.79
C ASP A 59 -1.95 -9.14 12.92
N ARG A 60 -3.08 -9.63 12.40
CA ARG A 60 -4.37 -8.92 12.40
C ARG A 60 -4.91 -8.65 13.81
N ASP A 61 -4.64 -9.58 14.72
CA ASP A 61 -5.20 -9.57 16.07
C ASP A 61 -4.25 -8.97 17.11
N ALA A 62 -3.02 -8.58 16.68
CA ALA A 62 -2.05 -7.92 17.54
C ALA A 62 -2.63 -6.64 18.15
N LYS A 63 -2.59 -6.57 19.47
CA LYS A 63 -3.07 -5.41 20.23
C LYS A 63 -1.94 -4.42 20.48
N LEU A 64 -2.26 -3.14 20.28
CA LEU A 64 -1.42 -2.02 20.65
C LEU A 64 -1.60 -1.68 22.14
N SER A 65 -0.81 -0.75 22.65
CA SER A 65 -0.80 -0.38 24.09
C SER A 65 -2.13 0.15 24.61
N ASP A 66 -2.98 0.68 23.73
CA ASP A 66 -4.33 1.15 24.04
C ASP A 66 -5.40 0.05 24.01
N GLY A 67 -5.02 -1.19 23.68
CA GLY A 67 -5.90 -2.34 23.59
C GLY A 67 -6.65 -2.51 22.25
N LEU A 68 -6.44 -1.59 21.31
CA LEU A 68 -6.97 -1.66 19.95
C LEU A 68 -6.02 -2.41 19.03
N THR A 69 -6.52 -2.85 17.87
CA THR A 69 -5.69 -3.43 16.81
C THR A 69 -5.24 -2.34 15.82
N ILE A 70 -4.26 -2.66 14.96
CA ILE A 70 -3.89 -1.79 13.84
C ILE A 70 -5.11 -1.51 12.94
N PHE A 71 -6.00 -2.50 12.76
CA PHE A 71 -7.24 -2.35 11.99
C PHE A 71 -8.20 -1.33 12.61
N ASP A 72 -8.31 -1.30 13.92
CA ASP A 72 -9.19 -0.36 14.62
C ASP A 72 -8.73 1.09 14.42
N HIS A 73 -7.42 1.32 14.24
CA HIS A 73 -6.87 2.65 13.99
C HIS A 73 -6.97 3.10 12.53
N ILE A 74 -6.81 2.21 11.56
CA ILE A 74 -6.67 2.59 10.14
C ILE A 74 -7.98 2.41 9.37
N THR A 75 -8.63 1.27 9.53
CA THR A 75 -9.81 0.90 8.73
C THR A 75 -10.97 1.90 8.77
N PRO A 76 -11.29 2.56 9.90
CA PRO A 76 -12.35 3.56 9.93
C PRO A 76 -12.13 4.71 8.95
N HIS A 77 -10.90 5.21 8.83
CA HIS A 77 -10.55 6.29 7.90
C HIS A 77 -10.71 5.86 6.44
N VAL A 78 -10.24 4.64 6.10
CA VAL A 78 -10.37 4.09 4.75
C VAL A 78 -11.84 3.87 4.38
N ARG A 79 -12.64 3.35 5.32
CA ARG A 79 -14.09 3.17 5.12
C ARG A 79 -14.81 4.49 4.91
N GLN A 80 -14.51 5.51 5.70
CA GLN A 80 -15.07 6.84 5.54
C GLN A 80 -14.77 7.39 4.13
N VAL A 81 -13.52 7.31 3.68
CA VAL A 81 -13.13 7.73 2.32
C VAL A 81 -13.92 6.95 1.27
N ASN A 82 -14.06 5.63 1.44
CA ASN A 82 -14.84 4.83 0.50
C ASN A 82 -16.32 5.24 0.49
N GLU A 83 -16.93 5.48 1.64
CA GLU A 83 -18.34 5.89 1.76
C GLU A 83 -18.61 7.27 1.15
N GLU A 84 -17.65 8.19 1.26
CA GLU A 84 -17.79 9.55 0.73
C GLU A 84 -17.50 9.65 -0.77
N PHE A 85 -16.46 8.95 -1.24
CA PHE A 85 -15.91 9.19 -2.58
C PHE A 85 -16.01 7.98 -3.52
N PHE A 86 -15.44 6.81 -3.16
CA PHE A 86 -15.31 5.70 -4.10
C PHE A 86 -16.56 4.86 -4.22
N LYS A 87 -17.29 4.65 -3.12
CA LYS A 87 -18.53 3.88 -3.04
C LYS A 87 -18.42 2.45 -3.56
N PHE A 88 -17.25 1.84 -3.39
CA PHE A 88 -17.07 0.43 -3.67
C PHE A 88 -17.79 -0.43 -2.63
N ASP A 89 -18.35 -1.55 -3.06
CA ASP A 89 -18.82 -2.61 -2.17
C ASP A 89 -17.60 -3.40 -1.68
N LEU A 90 -17.27 -3.22 -0.39
CA LEU A 90 -16.11 -3.81 0.26
C LEU A 90 -16.55 -4.88 1.23
N SER A 91 -16.11 -6.13 0.99
CA SER A 91 -16.49 -7.28 1.80
C SER A 91 -15.57 -7.52 2.99
N PHE A 92 -14.25 -7.35 2.80
CA PHE A 92 -13.27 -7.56 3.86
C PHE A 92 -12.00 -6.74 3.63
N HIS A 93 -11.08 -6.83 4.59
CA HIS A 93 -9.79 -6.18 4.57
C HIS A 93 -8.67 -7.22 4.62
N GLU A 94 -7.70 -7.12 3.72
CA GLU A 94 -6.52 -7.99 3.70
C GLU A 94 -5.58 -7.69 4.87
N THR A 95 -4.65 -8.61 5.15
CA THR A 95 -3.60 -8.42 6.17
C THR A 95 -2.68 -7.26 5.79
N TYR A 96 -2.21 -6.51 6.79
CA TYR A 96 -1.29 -5.41 6.57
C TYR A 96 0.10 -5.89 6.18
N GLN A 97 0.63 -5.30 5.12
CA GLN A 97 2.02 -5.39 4.76
C GLN A 97 2.77 -4.18 5.34
N PHE A 98 3.70 -4.43 6.26
CA PHE A 98 4.66 -3.44 6.71
C PHE A 98 5.83 -3.43 5.74
N THR A 99 6.12 -2.27 5.14
CA THR A 99 7.17 -2.13 4.13
C THR A 99 8.25 -1.19 4.62
N THR A 100 9.51 -1.59 4.48
CA THR A 100 10.67 -0.74 4.77
C THR A 100 11.45 -0.45 3.50
N TYR A 101 11.84 0.81 3.33
CA TYR A 101 12.79 1.28 2.34
C TYR A 101 14.01 1.82 3.05
N LYS A 102 15.15 1.15 2.90
CA LYS A 102 16.40 1.55 3.57
C LYS A 102 17.23 2.42 2.64
N TYR A 103 17.87 3.44 3.22
CA TYR A 103 18.89 4.17 2.49
C TYR A 103 20.12 3.28 2.32
N ASP A 104 20.50 3.07 1.06
CA ASP A 104 21.75 2.42 0.66
C ASP A 104 22.22 3.15 -0.61
N PRO A 105 23.37 3.82 -0.63
CA PRO A 105 23.84 4.56 -1.80
C PRO A 105 24.02 3.69 -3.05
N ASP A 106 24.30 2.40 -2.87
CA ASP A 106 24.48 1.43 -3.95
C ASP A 106 23.18 0.68 -4.30
N ARG A 107 22.16 0.82 -3.42
CA ARG A 107 20.93 0.06 -3.50
C ARG A 107 19.74 1.00 -3.23
N LYS A 108 19.28 1.72 -4.25
CA LYS A 108 18.06 2.52 -4.15
C LYS A 108 16.87 1.59 -3.97
N GLU A 109 16.38 1.48 -2.73
CA GLU A 109 15.16 0.72 -2.46
C GLU A 109 13.95 1.48 -3.02
N HIS A 110 13.06 0.75 -3.68
CA HIS A 110 11.94 1.31 -4.43
C HIS A 110 10.87 0.25 -4.70
N TYR A 111 9.73 0.68 -5.14
CA TYR A 111 8.74 -0.13 -5.82
C TYR A 111 8.30 0.62 -7.08
N SER A 112 8.71 0.11 -8.24
CA SER A 112 8.45 0.71 -9.53
C SER A 112 6.96 0.69 -9.90
N TRP A 113 6.62 1.26 -11.05
CA TRP A 113 5.26 1.36 -11.55
C TRP A 113 4.52 0.02 -11.56
N HIS A 114 3.45 -0.07 -10.79
CA HIS A 114 2.59 -1.25 -10.67
C HIS A 114 1.16 -0.83 -10.32
N CYS A 115 0.24 -1.76 -10.38
CA CYS A 115 -1.08 -1.66 -9.76
C CYS A 115 -1.27 -2.82 -8.77
N ASP A 116 -2.04 -2.60 -7.71
CA ASP A 116 -2.29 -3.61 -6.68
C ASP A 116 -3.41 -4.58 -7.06
N GLY A 117 -4.29 -4.15 -7.99
CA GLY A 117 -5.44 -4.92 -8.41
C GLY A 117 -5.11 -5.92 -9.50
N HIS A 118 -5.72 -7.10 -9.43
CA HIS A 118 -5.74 -8.08 -10.52
C HIS A 118 -6.89 -7.79 -11.48
N HIS A 119 -6.72 -8.15 -12.76
CA HIS A 119 -7.79 -8.05 -13.77
C HIS A 119 -8.80 -9.18 -13.66
N THR A 120 -8.48 -10.24 -12.91
CA THR A 120 -9.32 -11.41 -12.65
C THR A 120 -9.57 -11.56 -11.16
N PRO A 121 -10.69 -12.19 -10.74
CA PRO A 121 -10.91 -12.52 -9.34
C PRO A 121 -9.83 -13.44 -8.81
N TYR A 122 -9.59 -13.41 -7.51
CA TYR A 122 -8.75 -14.40 -6.86
C TYR A 122 -9.26 -15.81 -7.06
N THR A 123 -8.39 -16.71 -7.51
CA THR A 123 -8.66 -18.12 -7.77
C THR A 123 -8.38 -18.99 -6.54
N GLU A 124 -8.87 -20.25 -6.56
CA GLU A 124 -8.55 -21.23 -5.51
C GLU A 124 -7.06 -21.49 -5.38
N GLU A 125 -6.30 -21.49 -6.49
CA GLU A 125 -4.86 -21.73 -6.47
C GLU A 125 -4.11 -20.57 -5.80
N GLU A 126 -4.49 -19.32 -6.09
CA GLU A 126 -3.91 -18.13 -5.45
C GLU A 126 -4.25 -18.03 -3.96
N CYS A 127 -5.36 -18.59 -3.53
CA CYS A 127 -5.81 -18.57 -2.13
C CYS A 127 -5.49 -19.83 -1.35
N LYS A 128 -4.87 -20.84 -1.95
CA LYS A 128 -4.70 -22.20 -1.40
C LYS A 128 -4.10 -22.26 0.01
N ASN A 129 -3.15 -21.36 0.29
CA ASN A 129 -2.49 -21.26 1.60
C ASN A 129 -2.90 -20.02 2.38
N ASP A 130 -3.90 -19.29 1.91
CA ASP A 130 -4.35 -18.05 2.53
C ASP A 130 -5.36 -18.39 3.66
N PRO A 131 -5.10 -18.00 4.92
CA PRO A 131 -6.05 -18.17 6.01
C PRO A 131 -7.39 -17.45 5.76
N LEU A 132 -7.42 -16.50 4.84
CA LEU A 132 -8.61 -15.74 4.45
C LEU A 132 -9.24 -16.24 3.14
N ILE A 133 -9.00 -17.51 2.77
CA ILE A 133 -9.47 -18.07 1.49
C ILE A 133 -10.98 -17.87 1.27
N ASN A 134 -11.80 -18.06 2.30
CA ASN A 134 -13.25 -17.95 2.18
C ASN A 134 -13.72 -16.52 1.91
N GLU A 135 -13.00 -15.51 2.43
CA GLU A 135 -13.29 -14.11 2.23
C GLU A 135 -12.72 -13.59 0.91
N ARG A 136 -11.58 -14.13 0.47
CA ARG A 136 -10.81 -13.65 -0.66
C ARG A 136 -11.21 -14.27 -1.99
N LEU A 137 -11.58 -15.54 -1.99
CA LEU A 137 -11.95 -16.29 -3.20
C LEU A 137 -13.07 -15.59 -3.98
N ASN A 138 -12.90 -15.47 -5.29
CA ASN A 138 -13.81 -14.78 -6.21
C ASN A 138 -14.00 -13.28 -5.94
N THR A 139 -13.15 -12.66 -5.16
CA THR A 139 -13.15 -11.20 -4.96
C THR A 139 -12.06 -10.51 -5.78
N TYR A 140 -12.13 -9.17 -5.82
CA TYR A 140 -11.12 -8.30 -6.42
C TYR A 140 -10.63 -7.29 -5.40
N ARG A 141 -9.37 -6.90 -5.45
CA ARG A 141 -8.94 -5.67 -4.79
C ARG A 141 -9.59 -4.47 -5.46
N LYS A 142 -10.32 -3.68 -4.70
CA LYS A 142 -10.99 -2.47 -5.18
C LYS A 142 -10.28 -1.22 -4.70
N LEU A 143 -9.84 -1.24 -3.47
CA LEU A 143 -9.27 -0.09 -2.79
C LEU A 143 -7.96 -0.46 -2.13
N SER A 144 -6.95 0.34 -2.39
CA SER A 144 -5.63 0.27 -1.78
C SER A 144 -5.37 1.52 -0.97
N TYR A 145 -4.44 1.41 -0.02
CA TYR A 145 -3.97 2.56 0.73
C TYR A 145 -2.58 2.32 1.29
N SER A 146 -1.88 3.41 1.51
CA SER A 146 -0.58 3.44 2.14
C SER A 146 -0.60 4.37 3.34
N VAL A 147 -0.04 3.94 4.47
CA VAL A 147 0.11 4.74 5.68
C VAL A 147 1.57 5.10 5.86
N ASN A 148 1.87 6.40 5.93
CA ASN A 148 3.21 6.84 6.25
C ASN A 148 3.42 6.79 7.77
N LEU A 149 4.28 5.89 8.23
CA LEU A 149 4.56 5.70 9.66
C LEU A 149 5.76 6.52 10.15
N SER A 150 6.71 6.84 9.26
CA SER A 150 7.94 7.54 9.61
C SER A 150 7.73 9.05 9.78
N HIS A 151 8.49 9.67 10.69
CA HIS A 151 8.51 11.12 10.80
C HIS A 151 9.17 11.73 9.54
N PRO A 152 8.67 12.86 9.00
CA PRO A 152 9.16 13.43 7.74
C PRO A 152 10.63 13.86 7.78
N ASP A 153 11.19 14.13 8.96
CA ASP A 153 12.59 14.53 9.14
C ASP A 153 13.55 13.32 9.19
N GLU A 154 13.03 12.09 9.20
CA GLU A 154 13.84 10.86 9.28
C GLU A 154 14.23 10.32 7.91
N TYR A 155 13.66 10.83 6.83
CA TYR A 155 13.90 10.30 5.48
C TYR A 155 13.82 11.34 4.38
N GLU A 156 14.54 11.09 3.30
CA GLU A 156 14.44 11.81 2.03
C GLU A 156 13.90 10.86 0.94
N GLY A 157 13.29 11.41 -0.13
CA GLY A 157 12.68 10.59 -1.18
C GLY A 157 11.35 9.96 -0.73
N GLY A 158 11.05 8.73 -1.17
CA GLY A 158 9.83 8.02 -0.81
C GLY A 158 8.55 8.75 -1.23
N HIS A 159 8.57 9.36 -2.41
CA HIS A 159 7.40 10.05 -2.95
C HIS A 159 6.45 9.06 -3.56
N PHE A 160 5.21 9.05 -3.09
CA PHE A 160 4.15 8.32 -3.76
C PHE A 160 3.76 9.06 -5.04
N GLU A 161 3.89 8.40 -6.17
CA GLU A 161 3.54 8.92 -7.49
C GLU A 161 2.53 8.00 -8.16
N TRP A 162 1.63 8.57 -8.95
CA TRP A 162 0.63 7.80 -9.70
C TRP A 162 0.39 8.38 -11.10
N THR A 163 -0.17 7.56 -11.97
CA THR A 163 -0.52 7.93 -13.33
C THR A 163 -1.83 7.30 -13.77
N ASP A 164 -2.33 7.71 -14.92
CA ASP A 164 -3.51 7.15 -15.55
C ASP A 164 -3.36 5.63 -15.77
N PRO A 165 -4.38 4.79 -15.50
CA PRO A 165 -4.35 3.35 -15.77
C PRO A 165 -3.98 2.96 -17.19
N PHE A 166 -4.23 3.84 -18.16
CA PHE A 166 -3.85 3.66 -19.56
C PHE A 166 -2.57 4.40 -19.95
N GLY A 167 -1.89 4.97 -18.97
CA GLY A 167 -0.74 5.86 -19.18
C GLY A 167 0.61 5.18 -19.09
N LEU A 168 0.70 3.86 -18.96
CA LEU A 168 1.98 3.16 -19.03
C LEU A 168 2.27 2.66 -20.44
N ASN A 169 3.47 2.92 -20.89
CA ASN A 169 4.02 2.29 -22.08
C ASN A 169 4.29 0.81 -21.78
N PRO A 170 3.66 -0.14 -22.50
CA PRO A 170 3.79 -1.57 -22.19
C PRO A 170 5.19 -2.13 -22.48
N GLN A 171 6.02 -1.45 -23.26
CA GLN A 171 7.40 -1.88 -23.55
C GLN A 171 8.40 -1.37 -22.50
N THR A 172 8.21 -0.19 -22.00
CA THR A 172 9.15 0.46 -21.05
C THR A 172 8.68 0.41 -19.60
N MET A 173 7.40 0.11 -19.38
CA MET A 173 6.73 0.19 -18.08
C MET A 173 6.90 1.56 -17.40
N THR A 174 7.01 2.61 -18.20
CA THR A 174 7.10 4.00 -17.76
C THR A 174 5.88 4.79 -18.23
N PRO A 175 5.47 5.84 -17.53
CA PRO A 175 4.35 6.67 -17.94
C PRO A 175 4.63 7.38 -19.28
N ASP A 176 3.71 7.24 -20.22
CA ASP A 176 3.66 8.06 -21.45
C ASP A 176 2.89 9.38 -21.21
N ASN A 177 2.21 9.49 -20.07
CA ASN A 177 1.32 10.59 -19.70
C ASN A 177 1.78 11.33 -18.44
N ILE A 178 0.94 12.25 -17.99
CA ILE A 178 1.18 13.05 -16.79
C ILE A 178 1.28 12.14 -15.56
N THR A 179 2.37 12.30 -14.83
CA THR A 179 2.58 11.71 -13.50
C THR A 179 2.16 12.72 -12.45
N TYR A 180 1.44 12.26 -11.45
CA TYR A 180 1.06 13.02 -10.27
C TYR A 180 1.92 12.59 -9.10
N ARG A 181 2.15 13.50 -8.15
CA ARG A 181 2.89 13.22 -6.92
C ARG A 181 2.05 13.62 -5.73
N ALA A 182 2.07 12.80 -4.68
CA ALA A 182 1.43 13.12 -3.42
C ALA A 182 1.99 14.42 -2.83
N GLU A 183 1.10 15.19 -2.22
CA GLU A 183 1.45 16.46 -1.57
C GLU A 183 2.33 16.21 -0.34
N GLN A 184 3.06 17.24 0.09
CA GLN A 184 3.91 17.15 1.28
C GLN A 184 3.16 16.67 2.54
N LYS A 185 1.89 17.03 2.68
CA LYS A 185 1.05 16.59 3.81
C LYS A 185 0.88 15.07 3.90
N ALA A 186 0.97 14.34 2.79
CA ALA A 186 0.89 12.88 2.78
C ALA A 186 2.17 12.22 3.31
N ARG A 187 3.27 12.97 3.42
CA ARG A 187 4.54 12.51 3.97
C ARG A 187 4.64 12.69 5.48
N GLU A 188 3.66 13.35 6.10
CA GLU A 188 3.63 13.52 7.54
C GLU A 188 3.28 12.20 8.23
N GLN A 189 3.89 11.97 9.40
CA GLN A 189 3.64 10.76 10.18
C GLN A 189 2.15 10.59 10.47
N GLY A 190 1.64 9.38 10.26
CA GLY A 190 0.22 9.06 10.44
C GLY A 190 -0.71 9.50 9.31
N SER A 191 -0.16 9.95 8.18
CA SER A 191 -0.95 10.27 6.99
C SER A 191 -1.28 9.03 6.18
N ILE A 192 -2.44 9.03 5.52
CA ILE A 192 -2.93 7.94 4.68
C ILE A 192 -3.18 8.45 3.27
N ILE A 193 -2.74 7.70 2.26
CA ILE A 193 -3.15 7.87 0.87
C ILE A 193 -4.08 6.71 0.53
N VAL A 194 -5.29 7.00 0.03
CA VAL A 194 -6.30 6.02 -0.35
C VAL A 194 -6.59 6.16 -1.84
N PHE A 195 -6.56 5.05 -2.59
CA PHE A 195 -6.70 5.06 -4.05
C PHE A 195 -7.29 3.74 -4.57
N PRO A 196 -7.94 3.75 -5.75
CA PRO A 196 -8.39 2.51 -6.39
C PRO A 196 -7.22 1.60 -6.74
N SER A 197 -7.35 0.30 -6.46
CA SER A 197 -6.26 -0.67 -6.62
C SER A 197 -5.77 -0.85 -8.06
N PHE A 198 -6.51 -0.37 -9.06
CA PHE A 198 -6.15 -0.39 -10.47
C PHE A 198 -5.34 0.84 -10.92
N VAL A 199 -5.10 1.81 -10.04
CA VAL A 199 -4.26 2.98 -10.35
C VAL A 199 -2.80 2.57 -10.34
N TYR A 200 -2.09 2.86 -11.43
CA TYR A 200 -0.64 2.67 -11.48
C TYR A 200 0.06 3.68 -10.61
N HIS A 201 0.95 3.17 -9.75
CA HIS A 201 1.70 3.98 -8.78
C HIS A 201 3.09 3.42 -8.55
N GLN A 202 3.94 4.23 -7.92
CA GLN A 202 5.31 3.87 -7.49
C GLN A 202 5.71 4.63 -6.22
N VAL A 203 6.78 4.15 -5.59
CA VAL A 203 7.46 4.78 -4.44
C VAL A 203 8.97 4.76 -4.65
#